data_729ad9232dd12bc0c10ec5bc6d841673
#
_entry.id   729ad9232dd12bc0c10ec5bc6d841673
#
_cell.length_a   1.000
_cell.length_b   1.000
_cell.length_c   1.000
_cell.angle_alpha   90.00
_cell.angle_beta   90.00
_cell.angle_gamma   90.00
#
_symmetry.space_group_name_H-M   'P 1'
#
loop_
_entity.id
_entity.type
_entity.pdbx_description
1 polymer ?
#
loop_
_entity_poly.entity_id
_entity_poly.type
_entity_poly.pdbx_seq_one_letter_code
_entity_poly.pdbx_strand_id
1 'polypeptide(L)'
;MALSTEQKLKAKKILNIITTVIFAVVFVCLVVVFIMVSVQRKIGKEVKIFGHYMLAVLTDSMSPTIEPNEVILSKDPELEYIKEGAIVTFIAPSGPLKGKNETHRISRIIYDENGNIEMIYTKGDNEQSEDPWTIKADEINAVYVRKLPVVGALMSFVINYPFWAYVTLIAVPLLVGAIIFIVSFIKERLKKQREEEQQEISENTNLSDLSEEDKKKLLEAYLASTKPAENSVEKDENIPDKNGAENGQDDGSISTDN
;
A
#
# COMPACT_ATOMS: atom_id res chain seq x y z
N MET A 1 -9.64 36.77 1.46
CA MET A 1 -9.76 37.07 0.02
C MET A 1 -10.19 35.79 -0.69
N ALA A 2 -11.44 35.66 -1.12
CA ALA A 2 -11.94 34.43 -1.75
C ALA A 2 -11.47 34.38 -3.22
N LEU A 3 -10.91 33.25 -3.62
CA LEU A 3 -10.49 33.01 -5.01
C LEU A 3 -11.70 33.09 -5.95
N SER A 4 -11.53 33.76 -7.10
CA SER A 4 -12.56 33.83 -8.13
C SER A 4 -12.90 32.41 -8.65
N THR A 5 -14.09 32.22 -9.19
CA THR A 5 -14.57 30.93 -9.73
C THR A 5 -13.61 30.39 -10.80
N GLU A 6 -13.05 31.26 -11.63
CA GLU A 6 -12.07 30.90 -12.66
C GLU A 6 -10.74 30.42 -12.07
N GLN A 7 -10.27 31.05 -11.01
CA GLN A 7 -9.06 30.65 -10.30
C GLN A 7 -9.22 29.27 -9.62
N LYS A 8 -10.40 29.00 -9.05
CA LYS A 8 -10.73 27.69 -8.48
C LYS A 8 -10.75 26.58 -9.54
N LEU A 9 -11.27 26.87 -10.73
CA LEU A 9 -11.31 25.92 -11.84
C LEU A 9 -9.89 25.61 -12.36
N LYS A 10 -9.07 26.62 -12.53
CA LYS A 10 -7.66 26.46 -12.95
C LYS A 10 -6.86 25.67 -11.90
N ALA A 11 -7.03 25.99 -10.63
CA ALA A 11 -6.39 25.27 -9.53
C ALA A 11 -6.80 23.78 -9.49
N LYS A 12 -8.07 23.45 -9.69
CA LYS A 12 -8.58 22.08 -9.75
C LYS A 12 -8.02 21.31 -10.95
N LYS A 13 -7.86 21.96 -12.11
CA LYS A 13 -7.27 21.35 -13.31
C LYS A 13 -5.79 21.04 -13.09
N ILE A 14 -5.04 21.99 -12.51
CA ILE A 14 -3.63 21.82 -12.16
C ILE A 14 -3.47 20.69 -11.12
N LEU A 15 -4.30 20.64 -10.08
CA LEU A 15 -4.27 19.61 -9.07
C LEU A 15 -4.50 18.21 -9.68
N ASN A 16 -5.46 18.07 -10.58
CA ASN A 16 -5.71 16.79 -11.27
C ASN A 16 -4.50 16.35 -12.12
N ILE A 17 -3.86 17.29 -12.85
CA ILE A 17 -2.66 16.98 -13.63
C ILE A 17 -1.52 16.53 -12.71
N ILE A 18 -1.29 17.26 -11.62
CA ILE A 18 -0.24 16.92 -10.64
C ILE A 18 -0.51 15.53 -10.05
N THR A 19 -1.74 15.24 -9.64
CA THR A 19 -2.11 13.92 -9.10
C THR A 19 -1.88 12.80 -10.11
N THR A 20 -2.24 13.01 -11.37
CA THR A 20 -2.03 12.02 -12.45
C THR A 20 -0.54 11.78 -12.70
N VAL A 21 0.27 12.85 -12.72
CA VAL A 21 1.72 12.75 -12.90
C VAL A 21 2.37 12.01 -11.72
N ILE A 22 2.01 12.37 -10.48
CA ILE A 22 2.52 11.69 -9.29
C ILE A 22 2.17 10.19 -9.34
N PHE A 23 0.92 9.87 -9.69
CA PHE A 23 0.49 8.47 -9.81
C PHE A 23 1.29 7.71 -10.88
N ALA A 24 1.50 8.31 -12.05
CA ALA A 24 2.30 7.72 -13.12
C ALA A 24 3.75 7.49 -12.70
N VAL A 25 4.37 8.46 -12.01
CA VAL A 25 5.74 8.33 -11.50
C VAL A 25 5.84 7.20 -10.47
N VAL A 26 4.93 7.16 -9.50
CA VAL A 26 4.89 6.10 -8.48
C VAL A 26 4.70 4.73 -9.14
N PHE A 27 3.81 4.61 -10.12
CA PHE A 27 3.60 3.37 -10.85
C PHE A 27 4.86 2.90 -11.59
N VAL A 28 5.53 3.80 -12.31
CA VAL A 28 6.80 3.49 -13.01
C VAL A 28 7.87 3.05 -12.00
N CYS A 29 8.01 3.74 -10.87
CA CYS A 29 8.94 3.35 -9.81
C CYS A 29 8.65 1.94 -9.28
N LEU A 30 7.39 1.60 -9.03
CA LEU A 30 6.99 0.26 -8.58
C LEU A 30 7.33 -0.82 -9.62
N VAL A 31 7.09 -0.56 -10.90
CA VAL A 31 7.46 -1.47 -12.01
C VAL A 31 8.97 -1.67 -12.07
N VAL A 32 9.76 -0.59 -11.96
CA VAL A 32 11.22 -0.66 -11.96
C VAL A 32 11.74 -1.49 -10.77
N VAL A 33 11.24 -1.22 -9.56
CA VAL A 33 11.60 -2.00 -8.36
C VAL A 33 11.24 -3.47 -8.54
N PHE A 34 10.06 -3.75 -9.10
CA PHE A 34 9.62 -5.11 -9.37
C PHE A 34 10.54 -5.84 -10.36
N ILE A 35 10.93 -5.18 -11.45
CA ILE A 35 11.87 -5.72 -12.44
C ILE A 35 13.24 -5.98 -11.77
N MET A 36 13.76 -5.02 -10.99
CA MET A 36 15.03 -5.18 -10.28
C MET A 36 15.02 -6.40 -9.35
N VAL A 37 13.97 -6.55 -8.53
CA VAL A 37 13.82 -7.71 -7.63
C VAL A 37 13.72 -9.02 -8.42
N SER A 38 12.98 -9.02 -9.53
CA SER A 38 12.81 -10.21 -10.38
C SER A 38 14.12 -10.66 -11.06
N VAL A 39 14.92 -9.69 -11.51
CA VAL A 39 16.22 -9.95 -12.12
C VAL A 39 17.24 -10.45 -11.08
N GLN A 40 17.26 -9.85 -9.90
CA GLN A 40 18.20 -10.25 -8.85
C GLN A 40 17.92 -11.67 -8.31
N ARG A 41 16.65 -12.09 -8.25
CA ARG A 41 16.29 -13.49 -7.93
C ARG A 41 16.91 -14.51 -8.89
N LYS A 42 16.98 -14.16 -10.18
CA LYS A 42 17.62 -15.05 -11.19
C LYS A 42 19.14 -15.12 -11.07
N ILE A 43 19.78 -14.08 -10.54
CA ILE A 43 21.22 -13.96 -10.42
C ILE A 43 21.72 -14.52 -9.07
N GLY A 44 20.82 -14.80 -8.12
CA GLY A 44 21.16 -15.34 -6.78
C GLY A 44 21.92 -14.36 -5.88
N LYS A 45 21.94 -13.07 -6.24
CA LYS A 45 22.57 -12.02 -5.43
C LYS A 45 21.56 -11.39 -4.47
N GLU A 46 22.01 -11.10 -3.28
CA GLU A 46 21.23 -10.40 -2.25
C GLU A 46 20.89 -8.98 -2.69
N VAL A 47 19.67 -8.53 -2.34
CA VAL A 47 19.21 -7.19 -2.67
C VAL A 47 19.75 -6.21 -1.65
N LYS A 48 20.73 -5.40 -2.04
CA LYS A 48 21.24 -4.30 -1.24
C LYS A 48 20.57 -2.99 -1.66
N ILE A 49 19.83 -2.37 -0.76
CA ILE A 49 19.14 -1.10 -0.98
C ILE A 49 19.62 -0.11 0.09
N PHE A 50 20.15 1.03 -0.33
CA PHE A 50 20.68 2.07 0.57
C PHE A 50 21.66 1.54 1.63
N GLY A 51 22.56 0.61 1.24
CA GLY A 51 23.55 0.05 2.17
C GLY A 51 23.03 -1.05 3.09
N HIS A 52 21.78 -1.48 2.95
CA HIS A 52 21.18 -2.54 3.76
C HIS A 52 20.73 -3.70 2.90
N TYR A 53 20.76 -4.90 3.48
CA TYR A 53 20.23 -6.12 2.86
C TYR A 53 18.82 -6.37 3.35
N MET A 54 17.95 -6.80 2.47
CA MET A 54 16.64 -7.34 2.83
C MET A 54 16.64 -8.85 2.60
N LEU A 55 16.56 -9.60 3.68
CA LEU A 55 16.63 -11.06 3.67
C LEU A 55 15.30 -11.64 4.13
N ALA A 56 14.77 -12.61 3.39
CA ALA A 56 13.59 -13.37 3.79
C ALA A 56 14.03 -14.61 4.59
N VAL A 57 13.52 -14.76 5.79
CA VAL A 57 13.77 -15.94 6.63
C VAL A 57 12.75 -17.01 6.25
N LEU A 58 13.22 -18.18 5.85
CA LEU A 58 12.35 -19.25 5.31
C LEU A 58 12.09 -20.38 6.30
N THR A 59 12.93 -20.51 7.34
CA THR A 59 12.88 -21.57 8.33
C THR A 59 12.45 -21.04 9.69
N ASP A 60 12.07 -21.91 10.57
CA ASP A 60 11.65 -21.61 11.95
C ASP A 60 12.80 -21.65 12.97
N SER A 61 14.03 -21.81 12.51
CA SER A 61 15.21 -21.92 13.40
C SER A 61 15.39 -20.71 14.33
N MET A 62 14.90 -19.54 13.91
CA MET A 62 14.98 -18.28 14.67
C MET A 62 13.70 -17.92 15.42
N SER A 63 12.67 -18.78 15.42
CA SER A 63 11.46 -18.54 16.20
C SER A 63 11.77 -18.57 17.72
N PRO A 64 11.07 -17.76 18.53
CA PRO A 64 10.05 -16.77 18.17
C PRO A 64 10.62 -15.39 17.78
N THR A 65 11.96 -15.22 17.80
CA THR A 65 12.57 -13.91 17.51
C THR A 65 12.30 -13.47 16.09
N ILE A 66 12.43 -14.37 15.12
CA ILE A 66 12.13 -14.14 13.71
C ILE A 66 11.33 -15.34 13.21
N GLU A 67 10.11 -15.08 12.74
CA GLU A 67 9.22 -16.14 12.26
C GLU A 67 9.46 -16.46 10.77
N PRO A 68 9.10 -17.65 10.31
CA PRO A 68 9.16 -18.00 8.89
C PRO A 68 8.37 -17.00 8.02
N ASN A 69 8.92 -16.67 6.86
CA ASN A 69 8.41 -15.67 5.91
C ASN A 69 8.47 -14.20 6.38
N GLU A 70 9.07 -13.91 7.53
CA GLU A 70 9.41 -12.54 7.87
C GLU A 70 10.59 -12.04 7.03
N VAL A 71 10.58 -10.74 6.73
CA VAL A 71 11.70 -10.05 6.09
C VAL A 71 12.45 -9.25 7.13
N ILE A 72 13.76 -9.43 7.16
CA ILE A 72 14.66 -8.70 8.04
C ILE A 72 15.49 -7.69 7.26
N LEU A 73 15.77 -6.57 7.90
CA LEU A 73 16.75 -5.59 7.46
C LEU A 73 18.07 -5.90 8.15
N SER A 74 19.12 -6.06 7.36
CA SER A 74 20.49 -6.32 7.83
C SER A 74 21.45 -5.31 7.19
N LYS A 75 22.60 -5.10 7.83
CA LYS A 75 23.66 -4.21 7.36
C LYS A 75 24.97 -4.96 7.16
N ASP A 76 25.97 -4.26 6.59
CA ASP A 76 27.31 -4.82 6.43
C ASP A 76 27.91 -5.26 7.80
N PRO A 77 28.68 -6.35 7.81
CA PRO A 77 29.27 -6.92 9.03
C PRO A 77 30.52 -6.14 9.46
N GLU A 78 30.34 -5.00 10.11
CA GLU A 78 31.45 -4.33 10.78
C GLU A 78 31.80 -5.02 12.10
N LEU A 79 33.08 -5.10 12.46
CA LEU A 79 33.54 -5.80 13.66
C LEU A 79 32.85 -5.31 14.96
N GLU A 80 32.51 -4.04 15.03
CA GLU A 80 31.77 -3.43 16.15
C GLU A 80 30.42 -4.12 16.42
N TYR A 81 29.77 -4.65 15.38
CA TYR A 81 28.46 -5.29 15.48
C TYR A 81 28.53 -6.80 15.66
N ILE A 82 29.73 -7.40 15.50
CA ILE A 82 29.97 -8.83 15.70
C ILE A 82 30.26 -9.06 17.18
N LYS A 83 29.23 -9.41 17.96
CA LYS A 83 29.30 -9.67 19.39
C LYS A 83 28.32 -10.77 19.79
N GLU A 84 28.56 -11.38 20.93
CA GLU A 84 27.66 -12.38 21.49
C GLU A 84 26.24 -11.82 21.62
N GLY A 85 25.26 -12.61 21.22
CA GLY A 85 23.85 -12.25 21.15
C GLY A 85 23.44 -11.51 19.86
N ALA A 86 24.38 -11.05 19.01
CA ALA A 86 24.03 -10.50 17.69
C ALA A 86 23.49 -11.59 16.76
N ILE A 87 22.51 -11.21 15.95
CA ILE A 87 21.97 -12.11 14.90
C ILE A 87 22.72 -11.78 13.62
N VAL A 88 23.30 -12.80 13.00
CA VAL A 88 24.14 -12.71 11.80
C VAL A 88 23.65 -13.63 10.70
N THR A 89 23.92 -13.24 9.46
CA THR A 89 23.67 -14.08 8.28
C THR A 89 25.01 -14.43 7.65
N PHE A 90 25.21 -15.69 7.36
CA PHE A 90 26.42 -16.27 6.78
C PHE A 90 26.06 -17.38 5.79
N ILE A 91 27.05 -17.87 5.04
CA ILE A 91 26.86 -19.05 4.18
C ILE A 91 27.07 -20.30 5.02
N ALA A 92 26.04 -21.15 5.12
CA ALA A 92 26.13 -22.41 5.85
C ALA A 92 27.25 -23.30 5.30
N PRO A 93 28.27 -23.67 6.13
CA PRO A 93 29.40 -24.46 5.65
C PRO A 93 29.06 -25.93 5.44
N SER A 94 28.02 -26.41 6.12
CA SER A 94 27.57 -27.81 6.03
C SER A 94 26.08 -27.95 6.30
N GLY A 95 25.55 -29.19 6.37
CA GLY A 95 24.14 -29.46 6.66
C GLY A 95 23.20 -29.26 5.46
N PRO A 96 21.88 -29.26 5.74
CA PRO A 96 20.83 -29.15 4.71
C PRO A 96 20.86 -27.84 3.92
N LEU A 97 21.37 -26.76 4.53
CA LEU A 97 21.46 -25.44 3.94
C LEU A 97 22.85 -25.11 3.39
N LYS A 98 23.74 -26.11 3.26
CA LYS A 98 25.10 -25.89 2.74
C LYS A 98 25.12 -25.03 1.49
N GLY A 99 25.91 -23.96 1.53
CA GLY A 99 26.07 -23.02 0.43
C GLY A 99 24.92 -22.02 0.27
N LYS A 100 23.97 -21.99 1.22
CA LYS A 100 22.88 -21.00 1.27
C LYS A 100 23.04 -20.08 2.47
N ASN A 101 22.36 -18.94 2.42
CA ASN A 101 22.31 -18.04 3.56
C ASN A 101 21.56 -18.68 4.73
N GLU A 102 22.18 -18.64 5.87
CA GLU A 102 21.64 -19.03 7.17
C GLU A 102 21.72 -17.85 8.12
N THR A 103 20.69 -17.66 8.93
CA THR A 103 20.61 -16.55 9.88
C THR A 103 20.44 -17.12 11.27
N HIS A 104 21.46 -16.98 12.10
CA HIS A 104 21.47 -17.47 13.48
C HIS A 104 22.04 -16.43 14.43
N ARG A 105 21.92 -16.67 15.72
CA ARG A 105 22.47 -15.83 16.78
C ARG A 105 23.87 -16.28 17.15
N ILE A 106 24.77 -15.34 17.34
CA ILE A 106 26.10 -15.60 17.92
C ILE A 106 25.88 -16.03 19.37
N SER A 107 26.21 -17.27 19.67
CA SER A 107 26.15 -17.84 21.02
C SER A 107 27.42 -17.55 21.81
N ARG A 108 28.58 -17.63 21.15
CA ARG A 108 29.90 -17.50 21.78
C ARG A 108 30.96 -17.09 20.76
N ILE A 109 31.92 -16.28 21.21
CA ILE A 109 33.08 -15.86 20.41
C ILE A 109 34.35 -16.31 21.12
N ILE A 110 35.27 -16.93 20.38
CA ILE A 110 36.63 -17.24 20.85
C ILE A 110 37.58 -16.20 20.26
N TYR A 111 38.43 -15.67 21.12
CA TYR A 111 39.45 -14.67 20.74
C TYR A 111 40.84 -15.31 20.80
N ASP A 112 41.71 -14.87 19.91
CA ASP A 112 43.12 -15.23 19.92
C ASP A 112 43.87 -14.49 21.04
N GLU A 113 45.20 -14.80 21.22
CA GLU A 113 46.06 -14.13 22.20
C GLU A 113 46.20 -12.62 21.96
N ASN A 114 45.90 -12.13 20.78
CA ASN A 114 45.99 -10.71 20.40
C ASN A 114 44.63 -9.99 20.54
N GLY A 115 43.56 -10.72 20.95
CA GLY A 115 42.21 -10.18 21.10
C GLY A 115 41.42 -10.09 19.80
N ASN A 116 41.88 -10.72 18.72
CA ASN A 116 41.11 -10.83 17.49
C ASN A 116 40.15 -12.00 17.58
N ILE A 117 39.02 -11.92 16.81
CA ILE A 117 38.06 -13.00 16.71
C ILE A 117 38.70 -14.16 15.95
N GLU A 118 38.85 -15.31 16.61
CA GLU A 118 39.38 -16.53 16.03
C GLU A 118 38.25 -17.41 15.49
N MET A 119 37.19 -17.66 16.28
CA MET A 119 36.04 -18.48 15.94
C MET A 119 34.74 -17.94 16.53
N ILE A 120 33.67 -18.12 15.82
CA ILE A 120 32.32 -17.73 16.21
C ILE A 120 31.43 -18.97 16.18
N TYR A 121 30.76 -19.23 17.29
CA TYR A 121 29.71 -20.24 17.41
C TYR A 121 28.36 -19.58 17.22
N THR A 122 27.50 -20.21 16.47
CA THR A 122 26.14 -19.73 16.19
C THR A 122 25.11 -20.75 16.65
N LYS A 123 23.89 -20.26 16.86
CA LYS A 123 22.74 -21.08 17.29
C LYS A 123 21.45 -20.46 16.82
N GLY A 124 20.53 -21.26 16.30
CA GLY A 124 19.14 -20.88 16.09
C GLY A 124 18.41 -20.65 17.42
N ASP A 125 17.58 -19.62 17.52
CA ASP A 125 16.84 -19.31 18.74
C ASP A 125 15.85 -20.43 19.13
N ASN A 126 15.36 -21.18 18.15
CA ASN A 126 14.48 -22.36 18.34
C ASN A 126 15.24 -23.68 18.50
N GLU A 127 16.55 -23.66 18.43
CA GLU A 127 17.37 -24.88 18.53
C GLU A 127 17.86 -25.11 19.95
N GLN A 128 18.13 -26.37 20.32
CA GLN A 128 18.60 -26.71 21.66
C GLN A 128 20.12 -26.60 21.80
N SER A 129 20.88 -26.81 20.73
CA SER A 129 22.35 -26.84 20.71
C SER A 129 22.90 -25.81 19.74
N GLU A 130 24.17 -25.47 19.94
CA GLU A 130 24.96 -24.69 18.96
C GLU A 130 25.06 -25.47 17.63
N ASP A 131 25.26 -24.72 16.56
CA ASP A 131 25.52 -25.30 15.24
C ASP A 131 26.76 -26.21 15.28
N PRO A 132 26.81 -27.30 14.51
CA PRO A 132 27.91 -28.25 14.55
C PRO A 132 29.20 -27.73 13.86
N TRP A 133 29.22 -26.48 13.48
CA TRP A 133 30.36 -25.77 12.84
C TRP A 133 30.66 -24.45 13.54
N THR A 134 31.78 -23.88 13.19
CA THR A 134 32.19 -22.52 13.55
C THR A 134 32.37 -21.70 12.30
N ILE A 135 32.18 -20.39 12.41
CA ILE A 135 32.45 -19.44 11.34
C ILE A 135 33.48 -18.40 11.79
N LYS A 136 34.12 -17.73 10.83
CA LYS A 136 35.00 -16.59 11.06
C LYS A 136 34.25 -15.27 10.86
N ALA A 137 34.86 -14.19 11.32
CA ALA A 137 34.27 -12.88 11.18
C ALA A 137 34.08 -12.44 9.71
N ASP A 138 34.99 -12.83 8.83
CA ASP A 138 34.97 -12.55 7.40
C ASP A 138 33.97 -13.45 6.60
N GLU A 139 33.43 -14.49 7.21
CA GLU A 139 32.38 -15.33 6.64
C GLU A 139 30.97 -14.81 6.93
N ILE A 140 30.84 -13.77 7.76
CA ILE A 140 29.56 -13.10 8.01
C ILE A 140 29.23 -12.16 6.86
N ASN A 141 28.07 -12.38 6.24
CA ASN A 141 27.60 -11.57 5.11
C ASN A 141 26.84 -10.33 5.57
N ALA A 142 26.08 -10.44 6.68
CA ALA A 142 25.27 -9.35 7.17
C ALA A 142 24.94 -9.49 8.66
N VAL A 143 24.71 -8.36 9.33
CA VAL A 143 24.25 -8.30 10.72
C VAL A 143 22.83 -7.76 10.76
N TYR A 144 21.97 -8.43 11.49
CA TYR A 144 20.56 -8.06 11.68
C TYR A 144 20.40 -6.70 12.35
N VAL A 145 19.46 -5.90 11.85
CA VAL A 145 19.08 -4.61 12.42
C VAL A 145 17.67 -4.66 13.00
N ARG A 146 16.69 -5.05 12.20
CA ARG A 146 15.28 -5.12 12.58
C ARG A 146 14.42 -5.93 11.61
N LYS A 147 13.24 -6.30 12.05
CA LYS A 147 12.20 -6.86 11.16
C LYS A 147 11.51 -5.78 10.35
N LEU A 148 11.04 -6.15 9.16
CA LEU A 148 10.24 -5.32 8.25
C LEU A 148 8.86 -5.96 8.04
N PRO A 149 7.91 -5.83 9.01
CA PRO A 149 6.67 -6.61 8.99
C PRO A 149 5.79 -6.31 7.77
N VAL A 150 5.72 -5.05 7.33
CA VAL A 150 4.94 -4.67 6.14
C VAL A 150 5.54 -5.26 4.86
N VAL A 151 6.88 -5.21 4.75
CA VAL A 151 7.60 -5.78 3.60
C VAL A 151 7.48 -7.31 3.63
N GLY A 152 7.58 -7.93 4.80
CA GLY A 152 7.39 -9.37 4.98
C GLY A 152 5.99 -9.83 4.56
N ALA A 153 4.95 -9.14 4.98
CA ALA A 153 3.57 -9.44 4.58
C ALA A 153 3.37 -9.32 3.06
N LEU A 154 3.90 -8.26 2.45
CA LEU A 154 3.86 -8.08 1.00
C LEU A 154 4.64 -9.16 0.25
N MET A 155 5.84 -9.48 0.75
CA MET A 155 6.70 -10.53 0.17
C MET A 155 6.04 -11.90 0.28
N SER A 156 5.46 -12.23 1.44
CA SER A 156 4.70 -13.45 1.66
C SER A 156 3.51 -13.55 0.71
N PHE A 157 2.78 -12.46 0.49
CA PHE A 157 1.70 -12.42 -0.50
C PHE A 157 2.21 -12.72 -1.91
N VAL A 158 3.31 -12.09 -2.33
CA VAL A 158 3.91 -12.30 -3.67
C VAL A 158 4.44 -13.72 -3.84
N ILE A 159 5.01 -14.31 -2.79
CA ILE A 159 5.55 -15.69 -2.83
C ILE A 159 4.43 -16.72 -2.89
N ASN A 160 3.43 -16.59 -2.02
CA ASN A 160 2.35 -17.58 -1.88
C ASN A 160 1.30 -17.46 -2.98
N TYR A 161 1.10 -16.25 -3.52
CA TYR A 161 0.08 -15.97 -4.53
C TYR A 161 0.66 -15.24 -5.75
N PRO A 162 1.66 -15.80 -6.45
CA PRO A 162 2.38 -15.07 -7.49
C PRO A 162 1.45 -14.57 -8.60
N PHE A 163 0.51 -15.39 -9.06
CA PHE A 163 -0.45 -14.98 -10.10
C PHE A 163 -1.31 -13.78 -9.65
N TRP A 164 -1.91 -13.86 -8.47
CA TRP A 164 -2.75 -12.77 -7.94
C TRP A 164 -1.95 -11.52 -7.59
N ALA A 165 -0.70 -11.68 -7.17
CA ALA A 165 0.20 -10.54 -6.93
C ALA A 165 0.48 -9.79 -8.23
N TYR A 166 0.74 -10.47 -9.34
CA TYR A 166 0.89 -9.83 -10.64
C TYR A 166 -0.40 -9.15 -11.11
N VAL A 167 -1.54 -9.84 -10.98
CA VAL A 167 -2.85 -9.29 -11.36
C VAL A 167 -3.15 -8.02 -10.56
N THR A 168 -3.01 -8.04 -9.25
CA THR A 168 -3.31 -6.86 -8.42
C THR A 168 -2.33 -5.72 -8.66
N LEU A 169 -1.04 -6.00 -8.77
CA LEU A 169 -0.01 -4.98 -8.98
C LEU A 169 -0.16 -4.26 -10.34
N ILE A 170 -0.63 -4.94 -11.37
CA ILE A 170 -0.77 -4.40 -12.72
C ILE A 170 -2.22 -3.97 -13.00
N ALA A 171 -3.19 -4.86 -12.74
CA ALA A 171 -4.58 -4.63 -13.13
C ALA A 171 -5.25 -3.51 -12.32
N VAL A 172 -5.00 -3.44 -11.00
CA VAL A 172 -5.63 -2.41 -10.15
C VAL A 172 -5.20 -1.00 -10.53
N PRO A 173 -3.91 -0.67 -10.68
CA PRO A 173 -3.49 0.65 -11.14
C PRO A 173 -4.00 1.01 -12.53
N LEU A 174 -4.01 0.04 -13.47
CA LEU A 174 -4.55 0.28 -14.82
C LEU A 174 -6.05 0.57 -14.79
N LEU A 175 -6.81 -0.16 -13.98
CA LEU A 175 -8.25 0.03 -13.82
C LEU A 175 -8.57 1.40 -13.18
N VAL A 176 -7.84 1.78 -12.14
CA VAL A 176 -7.97 3.11 -11.51
C VAL A 176 -7.59 4.21 -12.50
N GLY A 177 -6.51 4.06 -13.25
CA GLY A 177 -6.10 5.00 -14.30
C GLY A 177 -7.15 5.13 -15.39
N ALA A 178 -7.73 4.03 -15.85
CA ALA A 178 -8.80 4.01 -16.84
C ALA A 178 -10.07 4.72 -16.33
N ILE A 179 -10.46 4.48 -15.08
CA ILE A 179 -11.62 5.16 -14.47
C ILE A 179 -11.39 6.68 -14.41
N ILE A 180 -10.21 7.11 -13.93
CA ILE A 180 -9.85 8.53 -13.85
C ILE A 180 -9.89 9.16 -15.26
N PHE A 181 -9.34 8.47 -16.26
CA PHE A 181 -9.34 8.93 -17.65
C PHE A 181 -10.78 9.06 -18.21
N ILE A 182 -11.62 8.04 -18.03
CA ILE A 182 -13.01 8.05 -18.50
C ILE A 182 -13.80 9.18 -17.84
N VAL A 183 -13.70 9.34 -16.52
CA VAL A 183 -14.38 10.41 -15.78
C VAL A 183 -13.92 11.80 -16.25
N SER A 184 -12.64 11.97 -16.49
CA SER A 184 -12.09 13.23 -17.02
C SER A 184 -12.58 13.52 -18.43
N PHE A 185 -12.60 12.51 -19.29
CA PHE A 185 -13.10 12.61 -20.66
C PHE A 185 -14.60 12.94 -20.73
N ILE A 186 -15.42 12.28 -19.91
CA ILE A 186 -16.87 12.56 -19.84
C ILE A 186 -17.10 14.01 -19.37
N LYS A 187 -16.37 14.46 -18.34
CA LYS A 187 -16.49 15.85 -17.85
C LYS A 187 -16.12 16.88 -18.91
N GLU A 188 -15.10 16.61 -19.71
CA GLU A 188 -14.69 17.50 -20.79
C GLU A 188 -15.73 17.54 -21.91
N ARG A 189 -16.31 16.41 -22.30
CA ARG A 189 -17.39 16.32 -23.29
C ARG A 189 -18.64 17.06 -22.84
N LEU A 190 -19.10 16.83 -21.59
CA LEU A 190 -20.25 17.53 -21.04
C LEU A 190 -20.04 19.05 -20.93
N LYS A 191 -18.80 19.49 -20.66
CA LYS A 191 -18.47 20.90 -20.64
C LYS A 191 -18.58 21.51 -22.03
N LYS A 192 -18.08 20.80 -23.05
CA LYS A 192 -18.11 21.25 -24.42
C LYS A 192 -19.55 21.36 -24.95
N GLN A 193 -20.39 20.38 -24.66
CA GLN A 193 -21.81 20.43 -25.02
C GLN A 193 -22.54 21.63 -24.39
N ARG A 194 -22.29 21.94 -23.13
CA ARG A 194 -22.87 23.12 -22.48
C ARG A 194 -22.38 24.44 -23.08
N GLU A 195 -21.14 24.52 -23.49
CA GLU A 195 -20.57 25.71 -24.15
C GLU A 195 -21.19 25.88 -25.54
N GLU A 196 -21.42 24.80 -26.29
CA GLU A 196 -22.09 24.78 -27.59
C GLU A 196 -23.56 25.18 -27.46
N GLU A 197 -24.32 24.63 -26.51
CA GLU A 197 -25.71 25.00 -26.22
C GLU A 197 -25.83 26.49 -25.80
N GLN A 198 -24.89 27.01 -24.99
CA GLN A 198 -24.89 28.41 -24.61
C GLN A 198 -24.57 29.35 -25.77
N GLN A 199 -23.72 28.94 -26.72
CA GLN A 199 -23.45 29.67 -27.94
C GLN A 199 -24.65 29.69 -28.87
N GLU A 200 -25.31 28.56 -29.06
CA GLU A 200 -26.50 28.42 -29.93
C GLU A 200 -27.69 29.26 -29.41
N ILE A 201 -27.88 29.30 -28.07
CA ILE A 201 -28.88 30.16 -27.43
C ILE A 201 -28.52 31.64 -27.59
N SER A 202 -27.25 31.99 -27.51
CA SER A 202 -26.78 33.38 -27.69
C SER A 202 -26.87 33.86 -29.10
N GLU A 203 -26.66 32.99 -30.10
CA GLU A 203 -26.66 33.32 -31.52
C GLU A 203 -28.09 33.38 -32.09
N ASN A 204 -29.01 32.53 -31.61
CA ASN A 204 -30.40 32.50 -32.01
C ASN A 204 -31.29 33.56 -31.35
N THR A 205 -30.78 34.18 -30.29
CA THR A 205 -31.55 35.20 -29.54
C THR A 205 -31.02 36.59 -29.88
N ASN A 206 -31.55 37.16 -30.98
CA ASN A 206 -31.45 38.59 -31.21
C ASN A 206 -32.27 39.30 -30.13
N LEU A 207 -31.62 39.60 -29.01
CA LEU A 207 -32.27 40.20 -27.82
C LEU A 207 -32.95 41.53 -28.10
N SER A 208 -32.65 42.17 -29.25
CA SER A 208 -33.24 43.42 -29.68
C SER A 208 -34.66 43.33 -30.18
N ASP A 209 -35.08 42.13 -30.65
CA ASP A 209 -36.41 41.91 -31.25
C ASP A 209 -37.40 41.22 -30.32
N LEU A 210 -37.01 40.88 -29.12
CA LEU A 210 -37.89 40.26 -28.08
C LEU A 210 -38.66 41.28 -27.30
N SER A 211 -39.95 40.99 -27.04
CA SER A 211 -40.74 41.78 -26.10
C SER A 211 -40.16 41.69 -24.70
N GLU A 212 -40.42 42.75 -23.87
CA GLU A 212 -39.89 42.77 -22.48
C GLU A 212 -40.41 41.56 -21.64
N GLU A 213 -41.52 40.96 -22.01
CA GLU A 213 -42.06 39.78 -21.37
C GLU A 213 -41.30 38.49 -21.75
N ASP A 214 -40.85 38.37 -23.00
CA ASP A 214 -40.04 37.27 -23.51
C ASP A 214 -38.61 37.34 -22.97
N LYS A 215 -38.04 38.54 -22.84
CA LYS A 215 -36.75 38.78 -22.17
C LYS A 215 -36.78 38.29 -20.74
N LYS A 216 -37.87 38.57 -20.01
CA LYS A 216 -38.02 38.13 -18.61
C LYS A 216 -38.14 36.62 -18.48
N LYS A 217 -38.91 35.96 -19.35
CA LYS A 217 -39.00 34.46 -19.40
C LYS A 217 -37.66 33.81 -19.72
N LEU A 218 -36.88 34.38 -20.64
CA LEU A 218 -35.56 33.91 -21.02
C LEU A 218 -34.55 34.05 -19.88
N LEU A 219 -34.60 35.17 -19.14
CA LEU A 219 -33.77 35.41 -17.97
C LEU A 219 -34.09 34.43 -16.84
N GLU A 220 -35.38 34.14 -16.59
CA GLU A 220 -35.80 33.15 -15.61
C GLU A 220 -35.38 31.74 -15.99
N ALA A 221 -35.48 31.34 -17.26
CA ALA A 221 -35.00 30.05 -17.76
C ALA A 221 -33.47 29.91 -17.64
N TYR A 222 -32.73 30.99 -17.95
CA TYR A 222 -31.26 31.01 -17.80
C TYR A 222 -30.86 30.88 -16.32
N LEU A 223 -31.50 31.58 -15.43
CA LEU A 223 -31.25 31.49 -13.99
C LEU A 223 -31.61 30.13 -13.40
N ALA A 224 -32.66 29.47 -13.94
CA ALA A 224 -33.03 28.09 -13.56
C ALA A 224 -31.96 27.06 -14.05
N SER A 225 -31.38 27.25 -15.23
CA SER A 225 -30.36 26.36 -15.81
C SER A 225 -28.98 26.55 -15.16
N THR A 226 -28.71 27.69 -14.52
CA THR A 226 -27.44 27.97 -13.85
C THR A 226 -27.41 27.68 -12.36
N LYS A 227 -28.58 27.31 -11.75
CA LYS A 227 -28.58 26.81 -10.38
C LYS A 227 -27.90 25.43 -10.31
N PRO A 228 -26.85 25.26 -9.49
CA PRO A 228 -26.33 23.93 -9.21
C PRO A 228 -27.44 23.10 -8.58
N ALA A 229 -27.58 21.86 -8.98
CA ALA A 229 -28.51 20.89 -8.40
C ALA A 229 -28.20 20.76 -6.90
N GLU A 230 -28.93 21.50 -6.09
CA GLU A 230 -28.96 21.32 -4.65
C GLU A 230 -29.66 20.00 -4.37
N ASN A 231 -28.96 19.10 -3.70
CA ASN A 231 -29.44 17.81 -3.24
C ASN A 231 -30.85 17.95 -2.63
N SER A 232 -31.84 17.39 -3.29
CA SER A 232 -33.11 17.06 -2.67
C SER A 232 -32.89 15.85 -1.75
N VAL A 233 -32.54 16.12 -0.52
CA VAL A 233 -32.76 15.17 0.57
C VAL A 233 -34.25 15.30 0.90
N GLU A 234 -35.05 14.44 0.36
CA GLU A 234 -36.43 14.23 0.72
C GLU A 234 -36.46 13.67 2.14
N LYS A 235 -36.92 14.52 3.06
CA LYS A 235 -37.32 14.10 4.40
C LYS A 235 -38.68 13.43 4.27
N ASP A 236 -38.74 12.13 4.31
CA ASP A 236 -39.94 11.37 4.62
C ASP A 236 -40.27 11.54 6.13
N GLU A 237 -41.08 12.52 6.45
CA GLU A 237 -41.83 12.61 7.68
C GLU A 237 -43.22 12.01 7.42
N ASN A 238 -43.40 10.74 7.78
CA ASN A 238 -44.73 10.20 8.07
C ASN A 238 -44.63 9.05 9.06
N ILE A 239 -44.69 9.39 10.33
CA ILE A 239 -45.02 8.49 11.42
C ILE A 239 -46.47 8.82 11.86
N PRO A 240 -47.41 7.90 11.68
CA PRO A 240 -48.71 8.05 12.39
C PRO A 240 -48.56 7.46 13.79
N ASP A 241 -48.79 8.35 14.74
CA ASP A 241 -49.08 8.08 16.13
C ASP A 241 -50.31 7.16 16.28
N LYS A 242 -50.21 6.07 17.02
CA LYS A 242 -51.33 5.37 17.64
C LYS A 242 -50.92 4.83 18.99
N ASN A 243 -51.34 5.57 20.00
CA ASN A 243 -51.60 5.14 21.37
C ASN A 243 -52.56 3.97 21.39
N GLY A 244 -52.35 3.03 22.32
CA GLY A 244 -53.35 2.05 22.74
C GLY A 244 -52.73 0.92 23.54
N ALA A 245 -52.61 1.09 24.73
CA ALA A 245 -52.93 0.34 25.95
C ALA A 245 -53.11 -1.19 25.87
N GLU A 246 -52.60 -1.77 26.93
CA GLU A 246 -53.11 -2.86 27.77
C GLU A 246 -52.53 -4.26 27.60
N ASN A 247 -51.88 -4.65 28.70
CA ASN A 247 -52.07 -5.83 29.58
C ASN A 247 -51.93 -7.28 29.02
N GLY A 248 -51.22 -8.03 29.81
CA GLY A 248 -51.36 -9.46 30.00
C GLY A 248 -50.02 -10.19 30.15
N GLN A 249 -49.48 -10.27 31.33
CA GLN A 249 -49.36 -11.48 32.16
C GLN A 249 -49.43 -12.83 31.34
N ASP A 250 -48.45 -13.67 31.35
CA ASP A 250 -48.21 -14.69 32.34
C ASP A 250 -47.23 -15.79 31.80
N ASP A 251 -46.45 -16.23 32.71
CA ASP A 251 -46.00 -17.58 33.00
C ASP A 251 -45.35 -18.52 31.93
N GLY A 252 -44.25 -19.01 32.38
CA GLY A 252 -44.18 -20.47 32.47
C GLY A 252 -42.95 -21.13 31.78
N SER A 253 -41.96 -21.36 32.61
CA SER A 253 -41.32 -22.68 32.83
C SER A 253 -40.54 -23.35 31.66
N ILE A 254 -39.27 -23.55 31.95
CA ILE A 254 -38.60 -24.87 32.26
C ILE A 254 -38.47 -25.83 31.07
N SER A 255 -37.24 -26.14 30.70
CA SER A 255 -36.60 -27.47 30.77
C SER A 255 -35.46 -27.53 29.73
N THR A 256 -34.21 -27.59 30.18
CA THR A 256 -33.27 -28.74 30.29
C THR A 256 -33.21 -29.70 29.12
N ASP A 257 -31.96 -30.00 28.85
CA ASP A 257 -31.36 -31.25 28.30
C ASP A 257 -31.12 -31.30 26.78
N ASN A 258 -29.92 -31.25 26.37
CA ASN A 258 -28.82 -32.19 26.16
C ASN A 258 -27.66 -31.49 25.46
#